data_54cf271cf9ed8ce6694e58240bbf04e4
#
_entry.id   54cf271cf9ed8ce6694e58240bbf04e4
#
_cell.length_a   1.000
_cell.length_b   1.000
_cell.length_c   1.000
_cell.angle_alpha   90.00
_cell.angle_beta   90.00
_cell.angle_gamma   90.00
#
_symmetry.space_group_name_H-M   'P 1'
#
loop_
_entity.id
_entity.type
_entity.pdbx_description
1 polymer ?
#
loop_
_entity_poly.entity_id
_entity_poly.type
_entity_poly.pdbx_seq_one_letter_code
_entity_poly.pdbx_strand_id
1 'polypeptide(L)'
;MSPNSIIGKTIADVQGAASAQRIKEECSNVIGSGQPIYSVHHNNLGNEEIIIRSGYIPLKEIPVSTLPPKTPGVLIVEQDVSEVYQERERRLSTQKQLVQTLLSLVDKRDPFAANHSLLVSQIAYQIAVEMGLDKITIEATRTAASLMNIGKIVVPTELLTKTGQLNEEEKTIIRTSMDAAADLLEKVSFDGPVAETLKQWQEKWNGTGLIGLKEEKILISARIIAVANAFIGMISPRSWRNAMPIEAANKFLLDNVGTYFDQRVVIALIHYVDNQSGREWIASILKGQKKVA
;
A
#
# COMPACT_ATOMS: atom_id res chain seq x y z
N MET A 1 -5.85 -38.15 1.59
CA MET A 1 -5.44 -39.57 1.29
C MET A 1 -5.41 -40.37 2.58
N SER A 2 -5.82 -41.63 2.57
CA SER A 2 -5.69 -42.48 3.78
C SER A 2 -4.21 -42.89 3.95
N PRO A 3 -3.69 -43.07 5.19
CA PRO A 3 -2.30 -43.47 5.43
C PRO A 3 -1.89 -44.74 4.68
N ASN A 4 -2.81 -45.68 4.51
CA ASN A 4 -2.56 -46.93 3.82
C ASN A 4 -2.37 -46.80 2.28
N SER A 5 -2.78 -45.71 1.68
CA SER A 5 -2.66 -45.48 0.22
C SER A 5 -1.29 -44.95 -0.21
N ILE A 6 -0.42 -44.58 0.75
CA ILE A 6 0.91 -44.03 0.47
C ILE A 6 2.06 -44.97 0.86
N ILE A 7 1.76 -46.04 1.57
CA ILE A 7 2.77 -47.06 1.95
C ILE A 7 3.41 -47.67 0.70
N GLY A 8 4.75 -47.61 0.62
CA GLY A 8 5.52 -48.17 -0.51
C GLY A 8 5.61 -47.24 -1.73
N LYS A 9 4.99 -46.08 -1.71
CA LYS A 9 5.12 -45.07 -2.78
C LYS A 9 6.28 -44.12 -2.48
N THR A 10 6.87 -43.57 -3.53
CA THR A 10 7.88 -42.50 -3.41
C THR A 10 7.21 -41.15 -3.18
N ILE A 11 7.98 -40.17 -2.70
CA ILE A 11 7.48 -38.80 -2.56
C ILE A 11 7.02 -38.24 -3.91
N ALA A 12 7.71 -38.61 -4.99
CA ALA A 12 7.34 -38.20 -6.34
C ALA A 12 5.98 -38.79 -6.79
N ASP A 13 5.65 -40.03 -6.35
CA ASP A 13 4.36 -40.66 -6.65
C ASP A 13 3.20 -40.03 -5.89
N VAL A 14 3.48 -39.46 -4.72
CA VAL A 14 2.48 -38.87 -3.81
C VAL A 14 2.28 -37.40 -4.03
N GLN A 15 3.38 -36.65 -4.18
CA GLN A 15 3.38 -35.18 -4.22
C GLN A 15 3.88 -34.58 -5.55
N GLY A 16 4.26 -35.44 -6.50
CA GLY A 16 4.79 -35.07 -7.81
C GLY A 16 6.30 -34.82 -7.81
N ALA A 17 6.90 -34.82 -9.00
CA ALA A 17 8.35 -34.72 -9.18
C ALA A 17 8.97 -33.41 -8.67
N ALA A 18 8.30 -32.29 -8.88
CA ALA A 18 8.78 -30.95 -8.42
C ALA A 18 8.86 -30.88 -6.90
N SER A 19 7.83 -31.36 -6.18
CA SER A 19 7.83 -31.43 -4.72
C SER A 19 8.90 -32.38 -4.20
N ALA A 20 9.09 -33.52 -4.84
CA ALA A 20 10.13 -34.48 -4.46
C ALA A 20 11.54 -33.90 -4.60
N GLN A 21 11.81 -33.17 -5.67
CA GLN A 21 13.10 -32.50 -5.88
C GLN A 21 13.35 -31.44 -4.82
N ARG A 22 12.38 -30.57 -4.53
CA ARG A 22 12.48 -29.55 -3.48
C ARG A 22 12.75 -30.19 -2.11
N ILE A 23 11.99 -31.22 -1.73
CA ILE A 23 12.16 -31.92 -0.44
C ILE A 23 13.56 -32.50 -0.35
N LYS A 24 14.09 -33.07 -1.43
CA LYS A 24 15.44 -33.63 -1.48
C LYS A 24 16.51 -32.55 -1.27
N GLU A 25 16.35 -31.39 -1.88
CA GLU A 25 17.26 -30.24 -1.74
C GLU A 25 17.25 -29.72 -0.31
N GLU A 26 16.07 -29.50 0.27
CA GLU A 26 15.94 -29.01 1.66
C GLU A 26 16.50 -30.02 2.68
N CYS A 27 16.24 -31.32 2.49
CA CYS A 27 16.83 -32.34 3.32
C CYS A 27 18.36 -32.33 3.25
N SER A 28 18.93 -32.16 2.05
CA SER A 28 20.38 -32.08 1.88
C SER A 28 20.98 -30.86 2.59
N ASN A 29 20.32 -29.70 2.49
CA ASN A 29 20.70 -28.46 3.16
C ASN A 29 20.68 -28.59 4.70
N VAL A 30 19.60 -29.21 5.23
CA VAL A 30 19.45 -29.46 6.67
C VAL A 30 20.50 -30.43 7.20
N ILE A 31 20.80 -31.51 6.48
CA ILE A 31 21.85 -32.45 6.86
C ILE A 31 23.22 -31.78 6.82
N GLY A 32 23.50 -30.96 5.80
CA GLY A 32 24.77 -30.26 5.65
C GLY A 32 25.00 -29.15 6.68
N SER A 33 23.96 -28.39 7.03
CA SER A 33 24.02 -27.28 7.99
C SER A 33 23.85 -27.71 9.45
N GLY A 34 23.15 -28.83 9.68
CA GLY A 34 22.75 -29.25 11.04
C GLY A 34 21.72 -28.34 11.70
N GLN A 35 21.12 -27.40 10.95
CA GLN A 35 20.12 -26.44 11.43
C GLN A 35 18.74 -26.72 10.81
N PRO A 36 17.65 -26.54 11.55
CA PRO A 36 16.30 -26.69 10.98
C PRO A 36 16.00 -25.61 9.95
N ILE A 37 15.28 -25.98 8.90
CA ILE A 37 14.78 -25.08 7.86
C ILE A 37 13.24 -25.09 7.90
N TYR A 38 12.64 -23.90 7.74
CA TYR A 38 11.20 -23.74 7.62
C TYR A 38 10.88 -23.03 6.32
N SER A 39 9.94 -23.56 5.56
CA SER A 39 9.49 -22.97 4.30
C SER A 39 7.98 -23.01 4.17
N VAL A 40 7.43 -22.07 3.39
CA VAL A 40 6.02 -22.07 2.99
C VAL A 40 5.97 -22.12 1.47
N HIS A 41 5.15 -22.99 0.94
CA HIS A 41 5.06 -23.19 -0.49
C HIS A 41 3.63 -23.52 -0.92
N HIS A 42 3.32 -23.19 -2.16
CA HIS A 42 2.05 -23.46 -2.79
C HIS A 42 2.14 -24.78 -3.56
N ASN A 43 1.22 -25.67 -3.30
CA ASN A 43 1.09 -26.94 -3.99
C ASN A 43 -0.29 -27.05 -4.61
N ASN A 44 -0.38 -27.64 -5.81
CA ASN A 44 -1.64 -27.97 -6.43
C ASN A 44 -1.99 -29.43 -6.13
N LEU A 45 -3.08 -29.67 -5.42
CA LEU A 45 -3.62 -30.99 -5.16
C LEU A 45 -4.89 -31.20 -6.00
N GLY A 46 -4.73 -31.74 -7.23
CA GLY A 46 -5.82 -31.75 -8.20
C GLY A 46 -6.16 -30.36 -8.70
N ASN A 47 -7.39 -29.89 -8.47
CA ASN A 47 -7.85 -28.55 -8.84
C ASN A 47 -7.79 -27.53 -7.70
N GLU A 48 -7.32 -27.92 -6.53
CA GLU A 48 -7.23 -27.05 -5.36
C GLU A 48 -5.78 -26.64 -5.11
N GLU A 49 -5.57 -25.32 -4.91
CA GLU A 49 -4.32 -24.78 -4.45
C GLU A 49 -4.27 -24.87 -2.94
N ILE A 50 -3.26 -25.55 -2.40
CA ILE A 50 -3.01 -25.66 -0.96
C ILE A 50 -1.70 -25.00 -0.59
N ILE A 51 -1.67 -24.36 0.58
CA ILE A 51 -0.49 -23.71 1.13
C ILE A 51 0.03 -24.57 2.28
N ILE A 52 1.24 -25.11 2.09
CA ILE A 52 1.86 -26.00 3.05
C ILE A 52 3.03 -25.28 3.71
N ARG A 53 3.04 -25.28 5.03
CA ARG A 53 4.21 -24.92 5.84
C ARG A 53 4.96 -26.20 6.20
N SER A 54 6.21 -26.31 5.73
CA SER A 54 7.08 -27.45 6.00
C SER A 54 8.20 -27.05 6.96
N GLY A 55 8.46 -27.88 7.96
CA GLY A 55 9.62 -27.80 8.83
C GLY A 55 10.51 -29.02 8.58
N TYR A 56 11.77 -28.80 8.28
CA TYR A 56 12.80 -29.83 8.10
C TYR A 56 13.75 -29.78 9.29
N ILE A 57 13.71 -30.81 10.15
CA ILE A 57 14.44 -30.86 11.42
C ILE A 57 15.49 -31.96 11.33
N PRO A 58 16.80 -31.65 11.55
CA PRO A 58 17.84 -32.64 11.48
C PRO A 58 17.74 -33.60 12.67
N LEU A 59 17.82 -34.87 12.37
CA LEU A 59 17.93 -35.95 13.37
C LEU A 59 19.37 -36.45 13.38
N LYS A 60 19.99 -36.51 14.58
CA LYS A 60 21.36 -37.00 14.72
C LYS A 60 21.49 -38.48 14.33
N GLU A 61 20.47 -39.26 14.60
CA GLU A 61 20.39 -40.70 14.26
C GLU A 61 18.95 -41.07 13.92
N ILE A 62 18.76 -41.93 12.93
CA ILE A 62 17.47 -42.58 12.66
C ILE A 62 17.43 -43.89 13.41
N PRO A 63 16.46 -44.09 14.30
CA PRO A 63 16.34 -45.37 15.06
C PRO A 63 15.64 -46.43 14.22
N VAL A 64 16.21 -46.80 13.07
CA VAL A 64 15.68 -47.85 12.17
C VAL A 64 16.70 -48.95 12.03
N SER A 65 16.31 -50.13 12.41
CA SER A 65 17.19 -51.31 12.46
C SER A 65 17.70 -51.78 11.07
N THR A 66 17.13 -51.26 9.98
CA THR A 66 17.52 -51.61 8.60
C THR A 66 18.55 -50.68 8.00
N LEU A 67 18.92 -49.56 8.71
CA LEU A 67 19.90 -48.62 8.24
C LEU A 67 21.23 -48.73 9.01
N PRO A 68 22.35 -48.33 8.38
CA PRO A 68 23.64 -48.29 9.08
C PRO A 68 23.58 -47.45 10.33
N PRO A 69 24.30 -47.82 11.40
CA PRO A 69 24.42 -46.97 12.61
C PRO A 69 24.88 -45.54 12.25
N LYS A 70 24.29 -44.55 12.90
CA LYS A 70 24.57 -43.10 12.68
C LYS A 70 24.19 -42.55 11.33
N THR A 71 23.21 -43.15 10.66
CA THR A 71 22.64 -42.55 9.45
C THR A 71 21.92 -41.28 9.78
N PRO A 72 22.33 -40.09 9.21
CA PRO A 72 21.64 -38.84 9.44
C PRO A 72 20.24 -38.87 8.82
N GLY A 73 19.28 -38.28 9.47
CA GLY A 73 17.91 -38.18 8.99
C GLY A 73 17.35 -36.80 9.11
N VAL A 74 16.21 -36.60 8.47
CA VAL A 74 15.44 -35.36 8.57
C VAL A 74 14.00 -35.72 8.92
N LEU A 75 13.49 -35.12 10.00
CA LEU A 75 12.07 -35.14 10.30
C LEU A 75 11.40 -34.02 9.49
N ILE A 76 10.45 -34.38 8.64
CA ILE A 76 9.65 -33.43 7.88
C ILE A 76 8.29 -33.32 8.55
N VAL A 77 7.94 -32.12 8.94
CA VAL A 77 6.63 -31.77 9.50
C VAL A 77 5.93 -30.87 8.51
N GLU A 78 4.80 -31.32 7.96
CA GLU A 78 4.00 -30.55 7.02
C GLU A 78 2.66 -30.18 7.66
N GLN A 79 2.29 -28.91 7.53
CA GLN A 79 1.03 -28.38 8.00
C GLN A 79 0.33 -27.66 6.87
N ASP A 80 -0.90 -28.03 6.58
CA ASP A 80 -1.77 -27.24 5.72
C ASP A 80 -2.16 -25.95 6.46
N VAL A 81 -1.79 -24.82 5.89
CA VAL A 81 -2.05 -23.48 6.42
C VAL A 81 -2.94 -22.67 5.47
N SER A 82 -3.55 -23.32 4.48
CA SER A 82 -4.39 -22.70 3.46
C SER A 82 -5.51 -21.86 4.08
N GLU A 83 -6.23 -22.42 5.06
CA GLU A 83 -7.32 -21.72 5.71
C GLU A 83 -6.85 -20.45 6.43
N VAL A 84 -5.69 -20.50 7.12
CA VAL A 84 -5.12 -19.33 7.81
C VAL A 84 -4.72 -18.23 6.82
N TYR A 85 -4.11 -18.60 5.70
CA TYR A 85 -3.74 -17.66 4.65
C TYR A 85 -4.96 -17.08 3.95
N GLN A 86 -5.96 -17.89 3.60
CA GLN A 86 -7.21 -17.44 2.98
C GLN A 86 -7.98 -16.49 3.89
N GLU A 87 -8.07 -16.80 5.19
CA GLU A 87 -8.75 -15.93 6.16
C GLU A 87 -8.01 -14.59 6.31
N ARG A 88 -6.67 -14.60 6.33
CA ARG A 88 -5.86 -13.38 6.35
C ARG A 88 -6.10 -12.53 5.10
N GLU A 89 -6.06 -13.13 3.92
CA GLU A 89 -6.33 -12.45 2.65
C GLU A 89 -7.76 -11.90 2.60
N ARG A 90 -8.73 -12.67 3.07
CA ARG A 90 -10.12 -12.24 3.15
C ARG A 90 -10.29 -11.03 4.08
N ARG A 91 -9.64 -11.03 5.25
CA ARG A 91 -9.66 -9.88 6.18
C ARG A 91 -9.04 -8.66 5.55
N LEU A 92 -7.89 -8.78 4.92
CA LEU A 92 -7.23 -7.67 4.22
C LEU A 92 -8.10 -7.12 3.08
N SER A 93 -8.72 -8.00 2.30
CA SER A 93 -9.66 -7.61 1.24
C SER A 93 -10.88 -6.89 1.79
N THR A 94 -11.47 -7.40 2.87
CA THR A 94 -12.63 -6.78 3.52
C THR A 94 -12.29 -5.40 4.08
N GLN A 95 -11.12 -5.24 4.72
CA GLN A 95 -10.65 -3.94 5.20
C GLN A 95 -10.47 -2.94 4.05
N LYS A 96 -9.86 -3.36 2.94
CA LYS A 96 -9.72 -2.52 1.73
C LYS A 96 -11.08 -2.10 1.18
N GLN A 97 -12.04 -3.03 1.10
CA GLN A 97 -13.40 -2.73 0.62
C GLN A 97 -14.14 -1.76 1.53
N LEU A 98 -14.02 -1.91 2.85
CA LEU A 98 -14.61 -0.97 3.81
C LEU A 98 -14.04 0.44 3.64
N VAL A 99 -12.72 0.58 3.53
CA VAL A 99 -12.06 1.87 3.28
C VAL A 99 -12.57 2.47 1.96
N GLN A 100 -12.62 1.70 0.88
CA GLN A 100 -13.12 2.17 -0.42
C GLN A 100 -14.59 2.60 -0.34
N THR A 101 -15.42 1.88 0.42
CA THR A 101 -16.84 2.24 0.61
C THR A 101 -16.96 3.56 1.36
N LEU A 102 -16.20 3.76 2.43
CA LEU A 102 -16.17 5.02 3.18
C LEU A 102 -15.73 6.19 2.30
N LEU A 103 -14.68 6.01 1.50
CA LEU A 103 -14.20 7.01 0.54
C LEU A 103 -15.28 7.36 -0.50
N SER A 104 -15.99 6.36 -1.02
CA SER A 104 -17.07 6.61 -1.99
C SER A 104 -18.24 7.37 -1.38
N LEU A 105 -18.52 7.21 -0.08
CA LEU A 105 -19.51 8.01 0.63
C LEU A 105 -19.08 9.46 0.77
N VAL A 106 -17.79 9.70 1.08
CA VAL A 106 -17.22 11.06 1.14
C VAL A 106 -17.27 11.73 -0.23
N ASP A 107 -16.84 11.02 -1.28
CA ASP A 107 -16.84 11.53 -2.66
C ASP A 107 -18.26 11.86 -3.16
N LYS A 108 -19.28 11.11 -2.73
CA LYS A 108 -20.69 11.43 -3.05
C LYS A 108 -21.18 12.72 -2.40
N ARG A 109 -20.60 13.11 -1.26
CA ARG A 109 -20.96 14.38 -0.59
C ARG A 109 -20.28 15.61 -1.19
N ASP A 110 -19.14 15.42 -1.89
CA ASP A 110 -18.40 16.46 -2.58
C ASP A 110 -18.26 16.10 -4.07
N PRO A 111 -19.23 16.52 -4.91
CA PRO A 111 -19.23 16.20 -6.34
C PRO A 111 -17.96 16.68 -7.07
N PHE A 112 -17.26 17.68 -6.51
CA PHE A 112 -16.03 18.24 -7.08
C PHE A 112 -14.77 17.48 -6.64
N ALA A 113 -14.88 16.58 -5.67
CA ALA A 113 -13.79 15.72 -5.22
C ALA A 113 -13.87 14.29 -5.78
N ALA A 114 -14.86 13.99 -6.61
CA ALA A 114 -15.00 12.67 -7.22
C ALA A 114 -13.68 12.23 -7.88
N ASN A 115 -13.17 11.07 -7.46
CA ASN A 115 -11.88 10.51 -7.86
C ASN A 115 -10.63 11.31 -7.46
N HIS A 116 -10.73 12.48 -6.83
CA HIS A 116 -9.55 13.29 -6.49
C HIS A 116 -8.62 12.54 -5.53
N SER A 117 -9.16 11.99 -4.43
CA SER A 117 -8.38 11.21 -3.47
C SER A 117 -7.74 9.97 -4.08
N LEU A 118 -8.44 9.31 -5.03
CA LEU A 118 -7.89 8.18 -5.77
C LEU A 118 -6.71 8.60 -6.65
N LEU A 119 -6.83 9.69 -7.40
CA LEU A 119 -5.76 10.21 -8.25
C LEU A 119 -4.55 10.67 -7.41
N VAL A 120 -4.79 11.36 -6.30
CA VAL A 120 -3.71 11.74 -5.36
C VAL A 120 -3.02 10.52 -4.79
N SER A 121 -3.77 9.48 -4.40
CA SER A 121 -3.21 8.23 -3.88
C SER A 121 -2.35 7.51 -4.93
N GLN A 122 -2.78 7.48 -6.20
CA GLN A 122 -2.02 6.86 -7.28
C GLN A 122 -0.70 7.60 -7.55
N ILE A 123 -0.74 8.94 -7.68
CA ILE A 123 0.48 9.72 -7.93
C ILE A 123 1.41 9.74 -6.71
N ALA A 124 0.88 9.78 -5.48
CA ALA A 124 1.66 9.71 -4.26
C ALA A 124 2.41 8.36 -4.15
N TYR A 125 1.75 7.26 -4.50
CA TYR A 125 2.38 5.94 -4.59
C TYR A 125 3.55 5.96 -5.58
N GLN A 126 3.35 6.51 -6.78
CA GLN A 126 4.40 6.56 -7.81
C GLN A 126 5.58 7.43 -7.39
N ILE A 127 5.33 8.58 -6.76
CA ILE A 127 6.38 9.43 -6.20
C ILE A 127 7.20 8.66 -5.15
N ALA A 128 6.53 7.93 -4.25
CA ALA A 128 7.19 7.16 -3.20
C ALA A 128 8.05 6.02 -3.78
N VAL A 129 7.58 5.34 -4.84
CA VAL A 129 8.34 4.33 -5.59
C VAL A 129 9.54 4.95 -6.27
N GLU A 130 9.37 6.08 -6.96
CA GLU A 130 10.43 6.81 -7.65
C GLU A 130 11.54 7.27 -6.70
N MET A 131 11.16 7.62 -5.46
CA MET A 131 12.11 7.97 -4.40
C MET A 131 12.82 6.75 -3.78
N GLY A 132 12.47 5.52 -4.15
CA GLY A 132 13.07 4.29 -3.63
C GLY A 132 12.77 4.04 -2.14
N LEU A 133 11.62 4.48 -1.64
CA LEU A 133 11.24 4.29 -0.24
C LEU A 133 10.95 2.81 0.06
N ASP A 134 11.00 2.43 1.33
CA ASP A 134 10.63 1.08 1.76
C ASP A 134 9.13 0.79 1.57
N LYS A 135 8.79 -0.50 1.48
CA LYS A 135 7.42 -0.96 1.17
C LYS A 135 6.38 -0.46 2.18
N ILE A 136 6.74 -0.37 3.47
CA ILE A 136 5.82 0.08 4.53
C ILE A 136 5.51 1.56 4.33
N THR A 137 6.53 2.37 4.09
CA THR A 137 6.37 3.81 3.83
C THR A 137 5.59 4.07 2.54
N ILE A 138 5.83 3.31 1.46
CA ILE A 138 5.07 3.41 0.21
C ILE A 138 3.58 3.14 0.44
N GLU A 139 3.23 2.03 1.10
CA GLU A 139 1.84 1.67 1.33
C GLU A 139 1.15 2.59 2.35
N ALA A 140 1.86 3.07 3.38
CA ALA A 140 1.35 4.07 4.31
C ALA A 140 1.05 5.40 3.59
N THR A 141 1.94 5.85 2.69
CA THR A 141 1.73 7.04 1.86
C THR A 141 0.50 6.90 0.99
N ARG A 142 0.36 5.76 0.29
CA ARG A 142 -0.79 5.45 -0.55
C ARG A 142 -2.10 5.46 0.24
N THR A 143 -2.10 4.80 1.40
CA THR A 143 -3.27 4.71 2.27
C THR A 143 -3.67 6.07 2.82
N ALA A 144 -2.72 6.84 3.36
CA ALA A 144 -2.97 8.18 3.87
C ALA A 144 -3.49 9.12 2.77
N ALA A 145 -2.91 9.07 1.57
CA ALA A 145 -3.38 9.86 0.43
C ALA A 145 -4.82 9.54 0.05
N SER A 146 -5.23 8.26 0.10
CA SER A 146 -6.61 7.87 -0.17
C SER A 146 -7.59 8.38 0.90
N LEU A 147 -7.15 8.46 2.16
CA LEU A 147 -7.95 8.86 3.31
C LEU A 147 -7.91 10.38 3.59
N MET A 148 -7.08 11.16 2.89
CA MET A 148 -6.84 12.58 3.20
C MET A 148 -8.10 13.44 3.25
N ASN A 149 -9.16 13.08 2.52
CA ASN A 149 -10.42 13.79 2.47
C ASN A 149 -11.51 13.21 3.40
N ILE A 150 -11.21 12.18 4.20
CA ILE A 150 -12.24 11.52 5.03
C ILE A 150 -12.87 12.49 6.04
N GLY A 151 -12.15 13.52 6.47
CA GLY A 151 -12.65 14.58 7.34
C GLY A 151 -13.83 15.38 6.75
N LYS A 152 -13.99 15.38 5.43
CA LYS A 152 -15.15 16.01 4.78
C LYS A 152 -16.48 15.37 5.17
N ILE A 153 -16.48 14.18 5.79
CA ILE A 153 -17.70 13.52 6.25
C ILE A 153 -18.43 14.35 7.33
N VAL A 154 -17.69 15.10 8.13
CA VAL A 154 -18.23 15.94 9.20
C VAL A 154 -18.42 17.40 8.80
N VAL A 155 -17.95 17.80 7.60
CA VAL A 155 -18.16 19.17 7.06
C VAL A 155 -19.61 19.31 6.62
N PRO A 156 -20.30 20.41 6.99
CA PRO A 156 -21.64 20.71 6.45
C PRO A 156 -21.67 20.73 4.92
N THR A 157 -22.67 20.10 4.33
CA THR A 157 -22.79 19.98 2.87
C THR A 157 -22.83 21.35 2.17
N GLU A 158 -23.45 22.32 2.81
CA GLU A 158 -23.55 23.71 2.32
C GLU A 158 -22.17 24.35 2.13
N LEU A 159 -21.20 24.03 2.99
CA LEU A 159 -19.82 24.50 2.85
C LEU A 159 -19.06 23.77 1.75
N LEU A 160 -19.30 22.46 1.59
CA LEU A 160 -18.67 21.64 0.55
C LEU A 160 -19.12 22.04 -0.86
N THR A 161 -20.37 22.49 -1.01
CA THR A 161 -20.99 22.83 -2.29
C THR A 161 -21.04 24.34 -2.55
N LYS A 162 -20.49 25.16 -1.66
CA LYS A 162 -20.49 26.62 -1.81
C LYS A 162 -19.71 27.05 -3.05
N THR A 163 -20.36 27.82 -3.91
CA THR A 163 -19.79 28.31 -5.19
C THR A 163 -18.99 29.63 -5.05
N GLY A 164 -19.01 30.25 -3.86
CA GLY A 164 -18.28 31.48 -3.57
C GLY A 164 -16.97 31.25 -2.81
N GLN A 165 -16.26 32.36 -2.51
CA GLN A 165 -15.10 32.29 -1.63
C GLN A 165 -15.53 31.94 -0.21
N LEU A 166 -14.76 31.05 0.44
CA LEU A 166 -14.93 30.74 1.85
C LEU A 166 -14.35 31.87 2.70
N ASN A 167 -15.09 32.26 3.74
CA ASN A 167 -14.57 33.16 4.77
C ASN A 167 -13.62 32.40 5.74
N GLU A 168 -12.97 33.09 6.65
CA GLU A 168 -11.97 32.48 7.55
C GLU A 168 -12.60 31.50 8.55
N GLU A 169 -13.84 31.73 8.99
CA GLU A 169 -14.57 30.80 9.85
C GLU A 169 -14.89 29.51 9.12
N GLU A 170 -15.39 29.61 7.89
CA GLU A 170 -15.69 28.44 7.03
C GLU A 170 -14.43 27.62 6.70
N LYS A 171 -13.31 28.30 6.42
CA LYS A 171 -12.01 27.64 6.24
C LYS A 171 -11.58 26.91 7.52
N THR A 172 -11.80 27.50 8.67
CA THR A 172 -11.48 26.92 9.97
C THR A 172 -12.31 25.65 10.21
N ILE A 173 -13.62 25.66 9.93
CA ILE A 173 -14.49 24.48 10.03
C ILE A 173 -13.96 23.34 9.17
N ILE A 174 -13.56 23.62 7.93
CA ILE A 174 -13.00 22.61 7.03
C ILE A 174 -11.67 22.05 7.58
N ARG A 175 -10.79 22.90 8.10
CA ARG A 175 -9.51 22.48 8.68
C ARG A 175 -9.70 21.57 9.89
N THR A 176 -10.52 22.00 10.86
CA THR A 176 -10.78 21.19 12.08
C THR A 176 -11.47 19.87 11.78
N SER A 177 -12.25 19.79 10.71
CA SER A 177 -12.85 18.55 10.24
C SER A 177 -11.81 17.54 9.73
N MET A 178 -10.72 18.04 9.13
CA MET A 178 -9.62 17.18 8.68
C MET A 178 -8.84 16.62 9.87
N ASP A 179 -8.60 17.44 10.89
CA ASP A 179 -7.91 17.00 12.12
C ASP A 179 -8.73 15.95 12.87
N ALA A 180 -10.05 16.17 12.99
CA ALA A 180 -10.95 15.20 13.62
C ALA A 180 -10.94 13.82 12.92
N ALA A 181 -10.75 13.79 11.60
CA ALA A 181 -10.62 12.54 10.86
C ALA A 181 -9.32 11.80 11.18
N ALA A 182 -8.21 12.52 11.33
CA ALA A 182 -6.93 11.93 11.72
C ALA A 182 -7.04 11.30 13.12
N ASP A 183 -7.71 11.95 14.06
CA ASP A 183 -7.94 11.45 15.42
C ASP A 183 -8.81 10.19 15.45
N LEU A 184 -9.83 10.10 14.59
CA LEU A 184 -10.63 8.87 14.45
C LEU A 184 -9.79 7.71 13.94
N LEU A 185 -8.86 7.97 13.02
CA LEU A 185 -8.01 6.96 12.41
C LEU A 185 -6.83 6.53 13.29
N GLU A 186 -6.48 7.29 14.34
CA GLU A 186 -5.47 6.86 15.34
C GLU A 186 -5.84 5.54 16.03
N LYS A 187 -7.13 5.23 16.13
CA LYS A 187 -7.62 3.98 16.74
C LYS A 187 -7.51 2.77 15.81
N VAL A 188 -7.16 3.01 14.55
CA VAL A 188 -7.00 1.96 13.53
C VAL A 188 -5.52 1.58 13.44
N SER A 189 -5.22 0.31 13.63
CA SER A 189 -3.86 -0.20 13.43
C SER A 189 -3.54 -0.26 11.94
N PHE A 190 -2.64 0.60 11.49
CA PHE A 190 -2.09 0.60 10.13
C PHE A 190 -0.65 0.06 10.15
N ASP A 191 -0.23 -0.56 9.05
CA ASP A 191 1.17 -0.87 8.82
C ASP A 191 1.89 0.42 8.37
N GLY A 192 2.38 1.21 9.34
CA GLY A 192 3.07 2.47 9.08
C GLY A 192 2.31 3.73 9.55
N PRO A 193 2.90 4.92 9.41
CA PRO A 193 2.45 6.15 10.08
C PRO A 193 1.29 6.85 9.33
N VAL A 194 0.18 6.16 9.08
CA VAL A 194 -0.95 6.71 8.30
C VAL A 194 -1.61 7.89 9.03
N ALA A 195 -1.98 7.72 10.31
CA ALA A 195 -2.66 8.77 11.07
C ALA A 195 -1.79 10.03 11.25
N GLU A 196 -0.50 9.85 11.57
CA GLU A 196 0.46 10.94 11.68
C GLU A 196 0.67 11.66 10.35
N THR A 197 0.72 10.92 9.24
CA THR A 197 0.79 11.49 7.90
C THR A 197 -0.41 12.38 7.61
N LEU A 198 -1.62 11.94 8.02
CA LEU A 198 -2.86 12.70 7.87
C LEU A 198 -2.87 13.98 8.71
N LYS A 199 -2.21 14.01 9.85
CA LYS A 199 -2.04 15.24 10.63
C LYS A 199 -1.09 16.23 9.97
N GLN A 200 -0.08 15.73 9.24
CA GLN A 200 1.03 16.55 8.74
C GLN A 200 0.94 16.93 7.25
N TRP A 201 0.07 16.33 6.43
CA TRP A 201 0.08 16.54 4.98
C TRP A 201 -0.22 17.99 4.53
N GLN A 202 -0.79 18.81 5.41
CA GLN A 202 -1.02 20.25 5.16
C GLN A 202 0.15 21.14 5.64
N GLU A 203 1.19 20.54 6.22
CA GLU A 203 2.38 21.27 6.61
C GLU A 203 3.14 21.79 5.38
N LYS A 204 3.83 22.92 5.56
CA LYS A 204 4.66 23.53 4.53
C LYS A 204 6.13 23.37 4.89
N TRP A 205 6.95 23.17 3.88
CA TRP A 205 8.39 22.95 4.06
C TRP A 205 9.05 23.99 4.97
N ASN A 206 8.68 25.25 4.84
CA ASN A 206 9.24 26.37 5.62
C ASN A 206 8.67 26.49 7.05
N GLY A 207 7.77 25.62 7.49
CA GLY A 207 7.17 25.64 8.82
C GLY A 207 6.01 26.61 9.01
N THR A 208 5.46 27.18 7.92
CA THR A 208 4.27 28.07 8.00
C THR A 208 2.96 27.27 7.86
N GLY A 209 2.99 25.97 8.12
CA GLY A 209 1.82 25.09 8.17
C GLY A 209 1.03 25.21 9.48
N LEU A 210 0.10 24.26 9.70
CA LEU A 210 -0.82 24.33 10.84
C LEU A 210 -0.14 23.99 12.17
N ILE A 211 0.74 22.97 12.19
CA ILE A 211 1.43 22.48 13.39
C ILE A 211 2.78 23.18 13.57
N GLY A 212 3.31 23.76 12.48
CA GLY A 212 4.60 24.44 12.49
C GLY A 212 5.81 23.52 12.35
N LEU A 213 5.60 22.29 11.90
CA LEU A 213 6.70 21.41 11.51
C LEU A 213 7.33 21.93 10.23
N LYS A 214 8.66 21.78 10.10
CA LYS A 214 9.39 22.25 8.92
C LYS A 214 10.43 21.24 8.46
N GLU A 215 10.74 21.29 7.18
CA GLU A 215 11.80 20.50 6.57
C GLU A 215 11.62 18.98 6.84
N GLU A 216 12.68 18.28 7.17
CA GLU A 216 12.69 16.84 7.46
C GLU A 216 11.90 16.43 8.70
N LYS A 217 11.46 17.37 9.55
CA LYS A 217 10.56 17.08 10.68
C LYS A 217 9.15 16.69 10.21
N ILE A 218 8.78 17.09 8.99
CA ILE A 218 7.55 16.64 8.34
C ILE A 218 7.81 15.24 7.79
N LEU A 219 6.93 14.28 8.08
CA LEU A 219 7.04 12.93 7.54
C LEU A 219 7.15 12.95 6.01
N ILE A 220 8.00 12.08 5.47
CA ILE A 220 8.19 12.01 4.01
C ILE A 220 6.88 11.71 3.27
N SER A 221 6.03 10.84 3.82
CA SER A 221 4.70 10.53 3.31
C SER A 221 3.80 11.77 3.24
N ALA A 222 3.84 12.63 4.25
CA ALA A 222 3.08 13.88 4.28
C ALA A 222 3.57 14.87 3.22
N ARG A 223 4.90 15.01 3.06
CA ARG A 223 5.51 15.84 2.00
C ARG A 223 5.12 15.37 0.60
N ILE A 224 5.08 14.05 0.40
CA ILE A 224 4.64 13.44 -0.86
C ILE A 224 3.16 13.76 -1.14
N ILE A 225 2.30 13.59 -0.14
CA ILE A 225 0.86 13.89 -0.30
C ILE A 225 0.64 15.37 -0.62
N ALA A 226 1.37 16.28 0.03
CA ALA A 226 1.26 17.72 -0.24
C ALA A 226 1.55 18.06 -1.71
N VAL A 227 2.64 17.51 -2.27
CA VAL A 227 3.01 17.70 -3.68
C VAL A 227 2.00 17.03 -4.62
N ALA A 228 1.61 15.78 -4.33
CA ALA A 228 0.65 15.01 -5.12
C ALA A 228 -0.72 15.72 -5.18
N ASN A 229 -1.21 16.19 -4.04
CA ASN A 229 -2.48 16.91 -3.94
C ASN A 229 -2.45 18.24 -4.71
N ALA A 230 -1.37 19.01 -4.59
CA ALA A 230 -1.20 20.26 -5.34
C ALA A 230 -1.18 19.99 -6.85
N PHE A 231 -0.41 19.00 -7.31
CA PHE A 231 -0.30 18.62 -8.72
C PHE A 231 -1.66 18.20 -9.29
N ILE A 232 -2.33 17.21 -8.69
CA ILE A 232 -3.65 16.73 -9.14
C ILE A 232 -4.67 17.87 -9.07
N GLY A 233 -4.63 18.69 -8.02
CA GLY A 233 -5.49 19.86 -7.91
C GLY A 233 -5.32 20.84 -9.06
N MET A 234 -4.10 21.07 -9.56
CA MET A 234 -3.82 21.96 -10.69
C MET A 234 -4.22 21.39 -12.04
N ILE A 235 -3.93 20.15 -12.33
CA ILE A 235 -4.22 19.50 -13.62
C ILE A 235 -5.66 19.00 -13.76
N SER A 236 -6.45 19.03 -12.69
CA SER A 236 -7.88 18.67 -12.72
C SER A 236 -8.73 19.92 -12.95
N PRO A 237 -9.77 19.87 -13.82
CA PRO A 237 -10.73 20.96 -13.95
C PRO A 237 -11.54 21.11 -12.65
N ARG A 238 -11.95 22.33 -12.35
CA ARG A 238 -12.85 22.67 -11.24
C ARG A 238 -14.03 23.48 -11.80
N SER A 239 -15.12 23.57 -11.05
CA SER A 239 -16.30 24.35 -11.46
C SER A 239 -15.99 25.82 -11.82
N TRP A 240 -14.91 26.36 -11.24
CA TRP A 240 -14.49 27.77 -11.44
C TRP A 240 -13.18 27.95 -12.22
N ARG A 241 -12.55 26.84 -12.67
CA ARG A 241 -11.21 26.90 -13.31
C ARG A 241 -10.99 25.69 -14.24
N ASN A 242 -10.50 25.95 -15.43
CA ASN A 242 -10.00 24.90 -16.33
C ASN A 242 -8.75 24.21 -15.73
N ALA A 243 -8.49 22.99 -16.21
CA ALA A 243 -7.25 22.28 -15.90
C ALA A 243 -6.04 23.10 -16.36
N MET A 244 -5.01 23.15 -15.52
CA MET A 244 -3.74 23.78 -15.84
C MET A 244 -2.91 22.83 -16.73
N PRO A 245 -2.16 23.33 -17.74
CA PRO A 245 -1.19 22.52 -18.45
C PRO A 245 -0.14 21.92 -17.49
N ILE A 246 0.34 20.72 -17.81
CA ILE A 246 1.29 20.00 -16.94
C ILE A 246 2.56 20.79 -16.72
N GLU A 247 3.08 21.42 -17.77
CA GLU A 247 4.29 22.24 -17.73
C GLU A 247 4.13 23.43 -16.77
N ALA A 248 2.93 24.02 -16.77
CA ALA A 248 2.62 25.13 -15.85
C ALA A 248 2.47 24.63 -14.41
N ALA A 249 1.89 23.46 -14.20
CA ALA A 249 1.82 22.83 -12.88
C ALA A 249 3.22 22.46 -12.34
N ASN A 250 4.07 21.87 -13.17
CA ASN A 250 5.46 21.57 -12.82
C ASN A 250 6.24 22.84 -12.48
N LYS A 251 6.08 23.89 -13.28
CA LYS A 251 6.72 25.18 -13.00
C LYS A 251 6.26 25.74 -11.66
N PHE A 252 4.96 25.73 -11.37
CA PHE A 252 4.45 26.20 -10.08
C PHE A 252 5.06 25.43 -8.91
N LEU A 253 5.17 24.09 -9.01
CA LEU A 253 5.77 23.30 -7.95
C LEU A 253 7.25 23.65 -7.75
N LEU A 254 8.01 23.82 -8.83
CA LEU A 254 9.43 24.22 -8.78
C LEU A 254 9.62 25.59 -8.18
N ASP A 255 8.81 26.58 -8.57
CA ASP A 255 8.87 27.95 -8.06
C ASP A 255 8.56 28.03 -6.54
N ASN A 256 7.91 27.00 -5.98
CA ASN A 256 7.55 26.90 -4.56
C ASN A 256 8.37 25.87 -3.75
N VAL A 257 9.45 25.35 -4.33
CA VAL A 257 10.43 24.52 -3.62
C VAL A 257 11.10 25.33 -2.51
N GLY A 258 11.34 24.70 -1.35
CA GLY A 258 11.93 25.36 -0.18
C GLY A 258 10.96 26.25 0.60
N THR A 259 9.80 26.59 0.02
CA THR A 259 8.74 27.34 0.70
C THR A 259 7.60 26.42 1.09
N TYR A 260 6.91 25.83 0.12
CA TYR A 260 5.78 24.92 0.37
C TYR A 260 6.18 23.45 0.27
N PHE A 261 7.09 23.12 -0.65
CA PHE A 261 7.37 21.76 -1.05
C PHE A 261 8.83 21.34 -0.84
N ASP A 262 9.03 20.07 -0.53
CA ASP A 262 10.35 19.43 -0.54
C ASP A 262 10.83 19.27 -1.98
N GLN A 263 12.03 19.76 -2.28
CA GLN A 263 12.66 19.68 -3.60
C GLN A 263 12.76 18.25 -4.11
N ARG A 264 13.14 17.29 -3.25
CA ARG A 264 13.33 15.88 -3.64
C ARG A 264 12.02 15.27 -4.12
N VAL A 265 10.91 15.60 -3.45
CA VAL A 265 9.58 15.12 -3.80
C VAL A 265 9.11 15.70 -5.13
N VAL A 266 9.33 17.02 -5.33
CA VAL A 266 8.97 17.68 -6.59
C VAL A 266 9.76 17.10 -7.76
N ILE A 267 11.07 16.85 -7.60
CA ILE A 267 11.91 16.24 -8.62
C ILE A 267 11.42 14.81 -8.95
N ALA A 268 11.09 14.00 -7.95
CA ALA A 268 10.58 12.65 -8.15
C ALA A 268 9.24 12.65 -8.91
N LEU A 269 8.33 13.58 -8.59
CA LEU A 269 7.10 13.76 -9.36
C LEU A 269 7.40 14.10 -10.82
N ILE A 270 8.26 15.10 -11.10
CA ILE A 270 8.57 15.53 -12.46
C ILE A 270 9.21 14.39 -13.24
N HIS A 271 10.15 13.66 -12.64
CA HIS A 271 10.78 12.51 -13.27
C HIS A 271 9.75 11.43 -13.64
N TYR A 272 8.80 11.12 -12.75
CA TYR A 272 7.72 10.19 -13.07
C TYR A 272 6.82 10.71 -14.21
N VAL A 273 6.40 11.97 -14.15
CA VAL A 273 5.50 12.59 -15.13
C VAL A 273 6.13 12.65 -16.54
N ASP A 274 7.45 12.80 -16.62
CA ASP A 274 8.18 12.88 -17.88
C ASP A 274 8.52 11.50 -18.48
N ASN A 275 8.44 10.42 -17.70
CA ASN A 275 8.63 9.08 -18.23
C ASN A 275 7.39 8.59 -19.02
N GLN A 276 7.55 7.51 -19.79
CA GLN A 276 6.49 6.98 -20.65
C GLN A 276 5.24 6.58 -19.84
N SER A 277 5.42 5.86 -18.73
CA SER A 277 4.30 5.38 -17.89
C SER A 277 3.51 6.54 -17.28
N GLY A 278 4.21 7.57 -16.81
CA GLY A 278 3.57 8.77 -16.26
C GLY A 278 2.78 9.56 -17.31
N ARG A 279 3.34 9.72 -18.51
CA ARG A 279 2.63 10.37 -19.64
C ARG A 279 1.38 9.62 -20.05
N GLU A 280 1.44 8.29 -20.16
CA GLU A 280 0.30 7.44 -20.47
C GLU A 280 -0.80 7.53 -19.39
N TRP A 281 -0.39 7.49 -18.12
CA TRP A 281 -1.29 7.62 -16.99
C TRP A 281 -2.02 8.98 -16.99
N ILE A 282 -1.29 10.09 -17.17
CA ILE A 282 -1.88 11.42 -17.23
C ILE A 282 -2.84 11.55 -18.43
N ALA A 283 -2.44 11.03 -19.58
CA ALA A 283 -3.30 11.05 -20.77
C ALA A 283 -4.62 10.28 -20.51
N SER A 284 -4.59 9.20 -19.75
CA SER A 284 -5.79 8.45 -19.37
C SER A 284 -6.73 9.25 -18.45
N ILE A 285 -6.18 10.00 -17.49
CA ILE A 285 -6.94 10.87 -16.58
C ILE A 285 -7.64 11.97 -17.36
N LEU A 286 -6.88 12.69 -18.20
CA LEU A 286 -7.40 13.81 -18.99
C LEU A 286 -8.50 13.37 -19.97
N LYS A 287 -8.41 12.14 -20.53
CA LYS A 287 -9.46 11.54 -21.35
C LYS A 287 -10.70 11.17 -20.55
N GLY A 288 -10.51 10.63 -19.33
CA GLY A 288 -11.62 10.28 -18.44
C GLY A 288 -12.43 11.49 -17.96
N GLN A 289 -11.75 12.60 -17.71
CA GLN A 289 -12.38 13.85 -17.27
C GLN A 289 -13.22 14.54 -18.37
N LYS A 290 -12.87 14.37 -19.66
CA LYS A 290 -13.66 14.89 -20.80
C LYS A 290 -14.99 14.17 -21.01
N LYS A 291 -15.22 12.99 -20.41
CA LYS A 291 -16.49 12.25 -20.54
C LYS A 291 -17.52 12.60 -19.46
N VAL A 292 -17.14 13.37 -18.46
CA VAL A 292 -17.98 13.71 -17.29
C VAL A 292 -18.43 15.20 -17.34
N ALA A 293 -17.84 15.99 -18.21
CA ALA A 293 -18.24 17.38 -18.52
C ALA A 293 -19.17 17.43 -19.75
#